data_1521c365eb801ff280c7308643700086
#
_entry.id   1521c365eb801ff280c7308643700086
#
_cell.length_a   1.000
_cell.length_b   1.000
_cell.length_c   1.000
_cell.angle_alpha   90.00
_cell.angle_beta   90.00
_cell.angle_gamma   90.00
#
_symmetry.space_group_name_H-M   'P 1'
#
loop_
_entity.id
_entity.type
_entity.pdbx_description
1 polymer ?
#
loop_
_entity_poly.entity_id
_entity_poly.type
_entity_poly.pdbx_seq_one_letter_code
_entity_poly.pdbx_strand_id
1 'polypeptide(L)'
;MYFTVTLYAVLIMFIVGSVGFILKRTNLVSEHASKDLSKILIYICQPCLIWYSFDRCLFTPSSLMNIGITFFTVVILMCLVILVFHLIFRKKYENADYRIYTVCAAMTNYAFFGLPILTAVFPDKISELMVYSATAAVGLNLIGWSLACFVITGDKKYVNVKKILINPSLLILVVVLPLFFCDVHLIGNENDFLFQLGDMIGLVGRMATPIFMFVLGMRLASSDLKGIFCNYRLYLICFFKQIVFPLIVLGIFYFLLVETILKQTLFVLFCCPVASVALNYAEMVGRGQNTAANTVLLSVATSVITIPVMTLLLNVF
;
A
#
# COMPACT_ATOMS: atom_id res chain seq x y z
N MET A 1 13.69 -20.56 3.28
CA MET A 1 12.44 -20.65 2.50
C MET A 1 11.86 -19.26 2.19
N TYR A 2 11.55 -18.42 3.17
CA TYR A 2 10.93 -17.09 2.98
C TYR A 2 11.73 -16.15 2.06
N PHE A 3 13.05 -16.09 2.19
CA PHE A 3 13.92 -15.26 1.34
C PHE A 3 13.73 -15.55 -0.15
N THR A 4 13.80 -16.81 -0.56
CA THR A 4 13.71 -17.21 -1.97
C THR A 4 12.33 -16.93 -2.55
N VAL A 5 11.28 -17.26 -1.79
CA VAL A 5 9.88 -17.04 -2.20
C VAL A 5 9.60 -15.54 -2.38
N THR A 6 10.01 -14.72 -1.44
CA THR A 6 9.81 -13.26 -1.54
C THR A 6 10.67 -12.63 -2.62
N LEU A 7 11.90 -13.12 -2.85
CA LEU A 7 12.73 -12.68 -3.96
C LEU A 7 12.04 -12.95 -5.30
N TYR A 8 11.51 -14.15 -5.50
CA TYR A 8 10.79 -14.49 -6.72
C TYR A 8 9.53 -13.64 -6.90
N ALA A 9 8.74 -13.45 -5.85
CA ALA A 9 7.56 -12.61 -5.89
C ALA A 9 7.90 -11.18 -6.33
N VAL A 10 8.91 -10.57 -5.72
CA VAL A 10 9.35 -9.21 -6.08
C VAL A 10 9.91 -9.16 -7.49
N LEU A 11 10.73 -10.12 -7.92
CA LEU A 11 11.27 -10.17 -9.29
C LEU A 11 10.16 -10.30 -10.34
N ILE A 12 9.13 -11.13 -10.10
CA ILE A 12 7.97 -11.24 -10.99
C ILE A 12 7.27 -9.88 -11.11
N MET A 13 7.08 -9.17 -10.00
CA MET A 13 6.50 -7.82 -10.03
C MET A 13 7.33 -6.84 -10.87
N PHE A 14 8.66 -6.92 -10.81
CA PHE A 14 9.55 -6.12 -11.65
C PHE A 14 9.46 -6.50 -13.13
N ILE A 15 9.34 -7.78 -13.46
CA ILE A 15 9.13 -8.24 -14.83
C ILE A 15 7.82 -7.66 -15.39
N VAL A 16 6.73 -7.70 -14.62
CA VAL A 16 5.45 -7.08 -15.01
C VAL A 16 5.61 -5.56 -15.16
N GLY A 17 6.34 -4.92 -14.26
CA GLY A 17 6.64 -3.49 -14.33
C GLY A 17 7.45 -3.10 -15.56
N SER A 18 8.37 -3.97 -16.03
CA SER A 18 9.17 -3.73 -17.22
C SER A 18 8.32 -3.62 -18.49
N VAL A 19 7.18 -4.29 -18.55
CA VAL A 19 6.22 -4.14 -19.64
C VAL A 19 5.70 -2.71 -19.71
N GLY A 20 5.28 -2.14 -18.56
CA GLY A 20 4.84 -0.74 -18.48
C GLY A 20 5.94 0.26 -18.92
N PHE A 21 7.20 -0.01 -18.52
CA PHE A 21 8.36 0.77 -18.94
C PHE A 21 8.56 0.73 -20.47
N ILE A 22 8.51 -0.46 -21.08
CA ILE A 22 8.64 -0.66 -22.53
C ILE A 22 7.52 0.05 -23.27
N LEU A 23 6.25 -0.15 -22.86
CA LEU A 23 5.08 0.49 -23.49
C LEU A 23 5.23 2.02 -23.53
N LYS A 24 5.77 2.63 -22.48
CA LYS A 24 5.98 4.07 -22.43
C LYS A 24 7.17 4.52 -23.29
N ARG A 25 8.28 3.79 -23.26
CA ARG A 25 9.49 4.10 -24.03
C ARG A 25 9.30 3.94 -25.54
N THR A 26 8.45 3.01 -25.96
CA THR A 26 8.12 2.76 -27.38
C THR A 26 6.98 3.66 -27.88
N ASN A 27 6.45 4.55 -27.05
CA ASN A 27 5.30 5.42 -27.36
C ASN A 27 4.03 4.67 -27.81
N LEU A 28 3.89 3.39 -27.42
CA LEU A 28 2.66 2.60 -27.67
C LEU A 28 1.47 3.06 -26.81
N VAL A 29 1.75 3.81 -25.74
CA VAL A 29 0.74 4.41 -24.87
C VAL A 29 0.92 5.93 -24.77
N SER A 30 -0.18 6.65 -24.55
CA SER A 30 -0.17 8.10 -24.44
C SER A 30 0.59 8.61 -23.20
N GLU A 31 0.91 9.90 -23.17
CA GLU A 31 1.53 10.51 -21.99
C GLU A 31 0.64 10.46 -20.74
N HIS A 32 -0.67 10.39 -20.92
CA HIS A 32 -1.65 10.37 -19.84
C HIS A 32 -1.98 8.95 -19.35
N ALA A 33 -1.54 7.89 -20.03
CA ALA A 33 -1.89 6.51 -19.72
C ALA A 33 -1.65 6.12 -18.25
N SER A 34 -0.52 6.54 -17.66
CA SER A 34 -0.23 6.27 -16.25
C SER A 34 -1.23 6.92 -15.28
N LYS A 35 -1.72 8.11 -15.61
CA LYS A 35 -2.74 8.81 -14.80
C LYS A 35 -4.11 8.15 -14.92
N ASP A 36 -4.49 7.73 -16.11
CA ASP A 36 -5.80 7.10 -16.36
C ASP A 36 -5.85 5.70 -15.77
N LEU A 37 -4.79 4.91 -15.90
CA LEU A 37 -4.66 3.63 -15.20
C LEU A 37 -4.65 3.80 -13.68
N SER A 38 -4.03 4.86 -13.15
CA SER A 38 -4.09 5.15 -11.70
C SER A 38 -5.51 5.47 -11.23
N LYS A 39 -6.34 6.12 -12.06
CA LYS A 39 -7.77 6.33 -11.74
C LYS A 39 -8.54 5.01 -11.72
N ILE A 40 -8.36 4.16 -12.75
CA ILE A 40 -8.99 2.83 -12.78
C ILE A 40 -8.59 2.02 -11.54
N LEU A 41 -7.31 2.06 -11.18
CA LEU A 41 -6.80 1.39 -10.00
C LEU A 41 -7.50 1.85 -8.71
N ILE A 42 -7.62 3.16 -8.50
CA ILE A 42 -8.14 3.73 -7.25
C ILE A 42 -9.67 3.65 -7.18
N TYR A 43 -10.36 3.92 -8.30
CA TYR A 43 -11.83 4.05 -8.31
C TYR A 43 -12.56 2.74 -8.61
N ILE A 44 -11.89 1.76 -9.20
CA ILE A 44 -12.49 0.48 -9.60
C ILE A 44 -11.80 -0.70 -8.95
N CYS A 45 -10.51 -0.92 -9.25
CA CYS A 45 -9.83 -2.14 -8.81
C CYS A 45 -9.68 -2.21 -7.28
N GLN A 46 -9.37 -1.10 -6.62
CA GLN A 46 -9.17 -1.09 -5.17
C GLN A 46 -10.47 -1.33 -4.39
N PRO A 47 -11.61 -0.70 -4.69
CA PRO A 47 -12.88 -1.06 -4.07
C PRO A 47 -13.29 -2.52 -4.30
N CYS A 48 -13.12 -3.04 -5.52
CA CYS A 48 -13.39 -4.44 -5.82
C CYS A 48 -12.47 -5.39 -5.03
N LEU A 49 -11.20 -5.03 -4.87
CA LEU A 49 -10.26 -5.81 -4.06
C LEU A 49 -10.68 -5.84 -2.58
N ILE A 50 -11.09 -4.69 -2.04
CA ILE A 50 -11.58 -4.60 -0.65
C ILE A 50 -12.83 -5.47 -0.48
N TRP A 51 -13.83 -5.32 -1.36
CA TRP A 51 -15.02 -6.16 -1.34
C TRP A 51 -14.66 -7.64 -1.34
N TYR A 52 -13.94 -8.08 -2.36
CA TYR A 52 -13.55 -9.48 -2.53
C TYR A 52 -12.78 -10.03 -1.32
N SER A 53 -11.95 -9.19 -0.69
CA SER A 53 -11.18 -9.58 0.49
C SER A 53 -12.08 -9.90 1.69
N PHE A 54 -13.08 -9.06 1.96
CA PHE A 54 -14.02 -9.27 3.05
C PHE A 54 -15.01 -10.40 2.76
N ASP A 55 -15.47 -10.51 1.50
CA ASP A 55 -16.40 -11.56 1.08
C ASP A 55 -15.82 -12.98 1.23
N ARG A 56 -14.51 -13.14 1.09
CA ARG A 56 -13.80 -14.43 1.25
C ARG A 56 -13.36 -14.73 2.68
N CYS A 57 -13.54 -13.81 3.60
CA CYS A 57 -13.17 -13.98 4.99
C CYS A 57 -14.40 -14.30 5.84
N LEU A 58 -14.37 -15.45 6.53
CA LEU A 58 -15.44 -15.82 7.45
C LEU A 58 -15.44 -14.89 8.67
N PHE A 59 -16.64 -14.49 9.08
CA PHE A 59 -16.82 -13.72 10.30
C PHE A 59 -16.60 -14.60 11.53
N THR A 60 -15.59 -14.28 12.32
CA THR A 60 -15.31 -14.86 13.63
C THR A 60 -14.90 -13.76 14.60
N PRO A 61 -15.09 -13.93 15.92
CA PRO A 61 -14.58 -12.96 16.91
C PRO A 61 -13.08 -12.70 16.77
N SER A 62 -12.29 -13.74 16.42
CA SER A 62 -10.85 -13.61 16.17
C SER A 62 -10.56 -12.78 14.92
N SER A 63 -11.25 -13.03 13.79
CA SER A 63 -11.06 -12.26 12.57
C SER A 63 -11.41 -10.78 12.78
N LEU A 64 -12.50 -10.48 13.51
CA LEU A 64 -12.88 -9.11 13.85
C LEU A 64 -11.81 -8.41 14.72
N MET A 65 -11.32 -9.11 15.75
CA MET A 65 -10.25 -8.58 16.60
C MET A 65 -8.98 -8.29 15.80
N ASN A 66 -8.56 -9.20 14.93
CA ASN A 66 -7.37 -9.07 14.10
C ASN A 66 -7.51 -7.93 13.05
N ILE A 67 -8.71 -7.75 12.47
CA ILE A 67 -9.04 -6.60 11.61
C ILE A 67 -8.87 -5.29 12.40
N GLY A 68 -9.44 -5.23 13.62
CA GLY A 68 -9.31 -4.07 14.50
C GLY A 68 -7.85 -3.77 14.85
N ILE A 69 -7.08 -4.78 15.27
CA ILE A 69 -5.65 -4.63 15.57
C ILE A 69 -4.89 -4.12 14.34
N THR A 70 -5.15 -4.69 13.16
CA THR A 70 -4.52 -4.25 11.90
C THR A 70 -4.80 -2.78 11.63
N PHE A 71 -6.07 -2.37 11.67
CA PHE A 71 -6.48 -1.00 11.40
C PHE A 71 -5.82 0.00 12.36
N PHE A 72 -5.97 -0.23 13.67
CA PHE A 72 -5.42 0.68 14.67
C PHE A 72 -3.89 0.70 14.67
N THR A 73 -3.23 -0.43 14.45
CA THR A 73 -1.77 -0.49 14.31
C THR A 73 -1.29 0.39 13.15
N VAL A 74 -1.90 0.26 11.98
CA VAL A 74 -1.54 1.05 10.79
C VAL A 74 -1.76 2.53 11.06
N VAL A 75 -2.93 2.91 11.56
CA VAL A 75 -3.29 4.31 11.85
C VAL A 75 -2.34 4.93 12.87
N ILE A 76 -2.14 4.25 14.02
CA ILE A 76 -1.31 4.76 15.12
C ILE A 76 0.16 4.89 14.67
N LEU A 77 0.71 3.85 14.05
CA LEU A 77 2.11 3.88 13.65
C LEU A 77 2.37 4.90 12.54
N MET A 78 1.45 5.05 11.58
CA MET A 78 1.56 6.11 10.56
C MET A 78 1.51 7.51 11.19
N CYS A 79 0.59 7.75 12.11
CA CYS A 79 0.51 9.02 12.83
C CYS A 79 1.79 9.31 13.62
N LEU A 80 2.33 8.31 14.33
CA LEU A 80 3.57 8.44 15.10
C LEU A 80 4.76 8.75 14.19
N VAL A 81 4.93 8.05 13.06
CA VAL A 81 6.02 8.31 12.11
C VAL A 81 5.87 9.71 11.51
N ILE A 82 4.67 10.11 11.09
CA ILE A 82 4.43 11.48 10.60
C ILE A 82 4.79 12.51 11.67
N LEU A 83 4.39 12.29 12.93
CA LEU A 83 4.71 13.20 14.02
C LEU A 83 6.22 13.31 14.27
N VAL A 84 6.93 12.18 14.34
CA VAL A 84 8.39 12.13 14.54
C VAL A 84 9.12 12.88 13.41
N PHE A 85 8.81 12.58 12.16
CA PHE A 85 9.44 13.24 11.02
C PHE A 85 9.03 14.71 10.91
N HIS A 86 7.80 15.05 11.30
CA HIS A 86 7.37 16.44 11.40
C HIS A 86 8.22 17.21 12.41
N LEU A 87 8.46 16.65 13.59
CA LEU A 87 9.32 17.29 14.60
C LEU A 87 10.77 17.43 14.13
N ILE A 88 11.32 16.42 13.42
CA ILE A 88 12.66 16.45 12.85
C ILE A 88 12.80 17.54 11.79
N PHE A 89 11.81 17.65 10.89
CA PHE A 89 11.89 18.50 9.70
C PHE A 89 11.14 19.83 9.83
N ARG A 90 10.44 20.12 10.92
CA ARG A 90 9.58 21.32 11.07
C ARG A 90 10.26 22.63 10.68
N LYS A 91 11.54 22.79 11.00
CA LYS A 91 12.34 23.99 10.67
C LYS A 91 12.67 24.12 9.17
N LYS A 92 12.44 23.05 8.38
CA LYS A 92 12.77 22.95 6.95
C LYS A 92 11.51 22.87 6.08
N TYR A 93 10.33 23.03 6.64
CA TYR A 93 9.04 22.85 5.95
C TYR A 93 8.70 23.97 4.95
N GLU A 94 9.49 25.01 4.83
CA GLU A 94 9.43 25.95 3.70
C GLU A 94 9.73 25.23 2.38
N ASN A 95 10.69 24.30 2.40
CA ASN A 95 10.95 23.42 1.27
C ASN A 95 9.96 22.22 1.28
N ALA A 96 9.17 22.11 0.20
CA ALA A 96 8.17 21.07 0.01
C ALA A 96 8.74 19.64 0.10
N ASP A 97 10.01 19.43 -0.26
CA ASP A 97 10.65 18.12 -0.22
C ASP A 97 10.62 17.49 1.18
N TYR A 98 10.85 18.28 2.22
CA TYR A 98 10.84 17.76 3.60
C TYR A 98 9.45 17.35 4.08
N ARG A 99 8.41 17.99 3.55
CA ARG A 99 7.01 17.57 3.76
C ARG A 99 6.73 16.23 3.07
N ILE A 100 7.23 16.07 1.85
CA ILE A 100 7.15 14.81 1.10
C ILE A 100 7.92 13.70 1.81
N TYR A 101 9.15 13.95 2.27
CA TYR A 101 9.92 12.96 3.04
C TYR A 101 9.18 12.49 4.29
N THR A 102 8.53 13.41 5.02
CA THR A 102 7.71 13.08 6.19
C THR A 102 6.60 12.10 5.85
N VAL A 103 5.88 12.36 4.78
CA VAL A 103 4.76 11.51 4.36
C VAL A 103 5.25 10.18 3.79
N CYS A 104 6.29 10.20 2.94
CA CYS A 104 6.86 8.98 2.37
C CYS A 104 7.44 8.04 3.42
N ALA A 105 7.99 8.57 4.52
CA ALA A 105 8.49 7.74 5.63
C ALA A 105 7.39 6.91 6.31
N ALA A 106 6.14 7.39 6.30
CA ALA A 106 5.01 6.74 6.95
C ALA A 106 4.17 5.86 6.02
N MET A 107 4.01 6.27 4.75
CA MET A 107 3.05 5.63 3.84
C MET A 107 3.60 4.37 3.20
N THR A 108 2.92 3.24 3.41
CA THR A 108 3.32 1.92 2.91
C THR A 108 2.34 1.39 1.86
N ASN A 109 2.84 0.72 0.85
CA ASN A 109 2.03 0.10 -0.20
C ASN A 109 1.49 -1.28 0.24
N TYR A 110 0.51 -1.27 1.14
CA TYR A 110 -0.04 -2.47 1.75
C TYR A 110 -0.77 -3.38 0.76
N ALA A 111 -1.62 -2.82 -0.12
CA ALA A 111 -2.48 -3.61 -0.99
C ALA A 111 -1.76 -4.09 -2.27
N PHE A 112 -1.20 -3.16 -3.06
CA PHE A 112 -0.73 -3.49 -4.40
C PHE A 112 0.65 -4.15 -4.43
N PHE A 113 1.44 -3.96 -3.38
CA PHE A 113 2.75 -4.57 -3.22
C PHE A 113 2.76 -5.62 -2.10
N GLY A 114 2.09 -5.34 -0.99
CA GLY A 114 2.07 -6.22 0.17
C GLY A 114 1.31 -7.51 -0.05
N LEU A 115 0.10 -7.44 -0.65
CA LEU A 115 -0.72 -8.62 -0.84
C LEU A 115 -0.05 -9.71 -1.69
N PRO A 116 0.56 -9.44 -2.87
CA PRO A 116 1.27 -10.46 -3.64
C PRO A 116 2.40 -11.15 -2.86
N ILE A 117 3.12 -10.39 -2.02
CA ILE A 117 4.20 -10.95 -1.20
C ILE A 117 3.61 -11.87 -0.12
N LEU A 118 2.57 -11.42 0.58
CA LEU A 118 1.90 -12.20 1.60
C LEU A 118 1.34 -13.52 1.05
N THR A 119 0.67 -13.47 -0.10
CA THR A 119 0.09 -14.67 -0.74
C THR A 119 1.17 -15.64 -1.23
N ALA A 120 2.34 -15.15 -1.61
CA ALA A 120 3.48 -16.00 -1.96
C ALA A 120 4.11 -16.64 -0.72
N VAL A 121 4.19 -15.91 0.40
CA VAL A 121 4.82 -16.39 1.65
C VAL A 121 3.90 -17.36 2.42
N PHE A 122 2.59 -17.10 2.41
CA PHE A 122 1.59 -17.86 3.19
C PHE A 122 0.41 -18.29 2.30
N PRO A 123 0.60 -19.21 1.35
CA PRO A 123 -0.42 -19.58 0.36
C PRO A 123 -1.68 -20.21 0.97
N ASP A 124 -1.56 -20.83 2.16
CA ASP A 124 -2.67 -21.50 2.84
C ASP A 124 -3.58 -20.54 3.63
N LYS A 125 -3.22 -19.24 3.72
CA LYS A 125 -3.90 -18.22 4.54
C LYS A 125 -4.43 -17.03 3.72
N ILE A 126 -4.62 -17.22 2.42
CA ILE A 126 -4.91 -16.13 1.45
C ILE A 126 -6.10 -15.27 1.90
N SER A 127 -7.21 -15.86 2.34
CA SER A 127 -8.43 -15.12 2.71
C SER A 127 -8.19 -14.15 3.87
N GLU A 128 -7.53 -14.62 4.93
CA GLU A 128 -7.18 -13.78 6.10
C GLU A 128 -6.22 -12.65 5.71
N LEU A 129 -5.18 -12.97 4.91
CA LEU A 129 -4.16 -12.01 4.48
C LEU A 129 -4.73 -10.91 3.58
N MET A 130 -5.70 -11.26 2.73
CA MET A 130 -6.39 -10.29 1.87
C MET A 130 -7.14 -9.26 2.71
N VAL A 131 -7.87 -9.70 3.74
CA VAL A 131 -8.62 -8.80 4.63
C VAL A 131 -7.68 -7.91 5.43
N TYR A 132 -6.58 -8.45 5.98
CA TYR A 132 -5.62 -7.63 6.73
C TYR A 132 -4.92 -6.62 5.82
N SER A 133 -4.54 -7.01 4.60
CA SER A 133 -3.97 -6.11 3.60
C SER A 133 -4.95 -5.02 3.16
N ALA A 134 -6.23 -5.39 2.91
CA ALA A 134 -7.29 -4.45 2.57
C ALA A 134 -7.56 -3.46 3.72
N THR A 135 -7.63 -3.95 4.95
CA THR A 135 -7.81 -3.14 6.16
C THR A 135 -6.66 -2.15 6.35
N ALA A 136 -5.41 -2.62 6.14
CA ALA A 136 -4.24 -1.75 6.18
C ALA A 136 -4.30 -0.64 5.11
N ALA A 137 -4.75 -0.98 3.90
CA ALA A 137 -4.94 0.00 2.82
C ALA A 137 -6.04 1.03 3.13
N VAL A 138 -7.07 0.64 3.85
CA VAL A 138 -8.11 1.56 4.35
C VAL A 138 -7.51 2.55 5.36
N GLY A 139 -6.75 2.06 6.35
CA GLY A 139 -6.03 2.91 7.30
C GLY A 139 -5.08 3.89 6.59
N LEU A 140 -4.34 3.40 5.58
CA LEU A 140 -3.50 4.24 4.73
C LEU A 140 -4.30 5.37 4.05
N ASN A 141 -5.45 5.05 3.46
CA ASN A 141 -6.28 6.05 2.77
C ASN A 141 -6.86 7.08 3.76
N LEU A 142 -7.30 6.64 4.95
CA LEU A 142 -7.79 7.54 5.98
C LEU A 142 -6.72 8.57 6.39
N ILE A 143 -5.52 8.12 6.74
CA ILE A 143 -4.42 9.01 7.14
C ILE A 143 -3.90 9.81 5.95
N GLY A 144 -3.88 9.22 4.77
CA GLY A 144 -3.43 9.86 3.54
C GLY A 144 -4.26 11.08 3.16
N TRP A 145 -5.58 10.95 3.11
CA TRP A 145 -6.50 12.04 2.77
C TRP A 145 -6.71 13.04 3.90
N SER A 146 -6.30 12.72 5.11
CA SER A 146 -6.38 13.61 6.27
C SER A 146 -5.02 14.22 6.62
N LEU A 147 -4.28 13.55 7.51
CA LEU A 147 -3.05 14.06 8.10
C LEU A 147 -1.93 14.24 7.06
N ALA A 148 -1.72 13.26 6.17
CA ALA A 148 -0.65 13.34 5.19
C ALA A 148 -0.91 14.45 4.16
N CYS A 149 -2.14 14.60 3.70
CA CYS A 149 -2.54 15.71 2.84
C CYS A 149 -2.30 17.07 3.52
N PHE A 150 -2.66 17.20 4.81
CA PHE A 150 -2.36 18.41 5.60
C PHE A 150 -0.85 18.69 5.69
N VAL A 151 -0.05 17.68 5.97
CA VAL A 151 1.42 17.85 6.07
C VAL A 151 2.01 18.33 4.75
N ILE A 152 1.60 17.74 3.63
CA ILE A 152 2.11 18.13 2.30
C ILE A 152 1.71 19.57 1.96
N THR A 153 0.44 19.91 2.18
CA THR A 153 -0.10 21.22 1.76
C THR A 153 0.27 22.35 2.71
N GLY A 154 0.33 22.04 4.01
CA GLY A 154 0.42 23.04 5.08
C GLY A 154 -0.85 23.87 5.26
N ASP A 155 -1.96 23.53 4.61
CA ASP A 155 -3.21 24.28 4.61
C ASP A 155 -4.40 23.36 4.88
N LYS A 156 -5.17 23.68 5.92
CA LYS A 156 -6.35 22.88 6.35
C LYS A 156 -7.45 22.81 5.29
N LYS A 157 -7.53 23.77 4.36
CA LYS A 157 -8.55 23.76 3.29
C LYS A 157 -8.46 22.57 2.35
N TYR A 158 -7.28 21.94 2.23
CA TYR A 158 -7.09 20.74 1.43
C TYR A 158 -7.51 19.46 2.18
N VAL A 159 -7.64 19.52 3.51
CA VAL A 159 -8.23 18.46 4.33
C VAL A 159 -9.74 18.61 4.27
N ASN A 160 -10.34 18.01 3.27
CA ASN A 160 -11.78 18.08 3.06
C ASN A 160 -12.43 16.78 3.54
N VAL A 161 -13.13 16.84 4.68
CA VAL A 161 -13.85 15.69 5.27
C VAL A 161 -14.76 15.02 4.23
N LYS A 162 -15.42 15.80 3.37
CA LYS A 162 -16.23 15.25 2.29
C LYS A 162 -15.41 14.43 1.31
N LYS A 163 -14.19 14.86 0.95
CA LYS A 163 -13.29 14.08 0.08
C LYS A 163 -12.77 12.81 0.78
N ILE A 164 -12.56 12.84 2.09
CA ILE A 164 -12.20 11.66 2.87
C ILE A 164 -13.34 10.66 2.82
N LEU A 165 -14.56 11.09 3.14
CA LEU A 165 -15.75 10.21 3.19
C LEU A 165 -16.18 9.68 1.81
N ILE A 166 -15.95 10.45 0.74
CA ILE A 166 -16.26 10.04 -0.64
C ILE A 166 -15.12 9.19 -1.25
N ASN A 167 -14.05 8.92 -0.51
CA ASN A 167 -13.00 8.03 -0.99
C ASN A 167 -13.58 6.64 -1.32
N PRO A 168 -13.37 6.09 -2.54
CA PRO A 168 -13.94 4.82 -2.96
C PRO A 168 -13.63 3.66 -2.00
N SER A 169 -12.44 3.65 -1.42
CA SER A 169 -12.04 2.61 -0.44
C SER A 169 -12.78 2.71 0.90
N LEU A 170 -13.21 3.91 1.30
CA LEU A 170 -14.02 4.10 2.51
C LEU A 170 -15.50 3.88 2.21
N LEU A 171 -15.97 4.30 1.04
CA LEU A 171 -17.36 4.09 0.63
C LEU A 171 -17.71 2.60 0.54
N ILE A 172 -16.81 1.79 -0.04
CA ILE A 172 -17.06 0.36 -0.15
C ILE A 172 -17.15 -0.32 1.21
N LEU A 173 -16.43 0.16 2.22
CA LEU A 173 -16.52 -0.37 3.58
C LEU A 173 -17.89 -0.17 4.22
N VAL A 174 -18.57 0.94 3.91
CA VAL A 174 -19.93 1.20 4.40
C VAL A 174 -20.90 0.12 3.92
N VAL A 175 -20.62 -0.47 2.75
CA VAL A 175 -21.43 -1.57 2.20
C VAL A 175 -20.95 -2.93 2.69
N VAL A 176 -19.65 -3.15 2.68
CA VAL A 176 -19.04 -4.47 2.93
C VAL A 176 -19.03 -4.84 4.42
N LEU A 177 -18.81 -3.88 5.32
CA LEU A 177 -18.78 -4.18 6.75
C LEU A 177 -20.12 -4.72 7.29
N PRO A 178 -21.30 -4.13 6.99
CA PRO A 178 -22.56 -4.73 7.40
C PRO A 178 -22.75 -6.16 6.85
N LEU A 179 -22.39 -6.42 5.59
CA LEU A 179 -22.47 -7.76 5.01
C LEU A 179 -21.54 -8.73 5.74
N PHE A 180 -20.32 -8.32 6.02
CA PHE A 180 -19.36 -9.13 6.79
C PHE A 180 -19.85 -9.42 8.22
N PHE A 181 -20.44 -8.45 8.93
CA PHE A 181 -20.99 -8.66 10.27
C PHE A 181 -22.23 -9.58 10.27
N CYS A 182 -23.02 -9.56 9.19
CA CYS A 182 -24.16 -10.44 9.03
C CYS A 182 -23.80 -11.82 8.43
N ASP A 183 -22.50 -12.08 8.21
CA ASP A 183 -21.97 -13.30 7.55
C ASP A 183 -22.62 -13.56 6.18
N VAL A 184 -22.94 -12.47 5.46
CA VAL A 184 -23.53 -12.53 4.11
C VAL A 184 -22.41 -12.47 3.08
N HIS A 185 -22.24 -13.56 2.34
CA HIS A 185 -21.23 -13.72 1.32
C HIS A 185 -21.87 -13.89 -0.06
N LEU A 186 -21.17 -13.38 -1.11
CA LEU A 186 -21.52 -13.72 -2.49
C LEU A 186 -21.06 -15.14 -2.88
N ILE A 187 -20.39 -15.82 -1.94
CA ILE A 187 -19.97 -17.22 -2.07
C ILE A 187 -21.22 -18.08 -1.87
N GLY A 188 -21.76 -18.60 -2.96
CA GLY A 188 -22.91 -19.49 -2.94
C GLY A 188 -22.66 -20.73 -3.81
N ASN A 189 -23.73 -21.28 -4.38
CA ASN A 189 -23.63 -22.33 -5.37
C ASN A 189 -22.94 -21.80 -6.64
N GLU A 190 -21.97 -22.51 -7.22
CA GLU A 190 -21.19 -22.11 -8.39
C GLU A 190 -22.06 -21.71 -9.61
N ASN A 191 -23.30 -22.18 -9.68
CA ASN A 191 -24.27 -21.83 -10.72
C ASN A 191 -25.14 -20.61 -10.37
N ASP A 192 -24.94 -20.02 -9.19
CA ASP A 192 -25.71 -18.87 -8.77
C ASP A 192 -25.11 -17.56 -9.37
N PHE A 193 -25.99 -16.67 -9.82
CA PHE A 193 -25.61 -15.35 -10.35
C PHE A 193 -24.76 -14.54 -9.35
N LEU A 194 -25.09 -14.61 -8.05
CA LEU A 194 -24.37 -13.90 -7.01
C LEU A 194 -22.92 -14.40 -6.86
N PHE A 195 -22.71 -15.71 -6.96
CA PHE A 195 -21.37 -16.29 -6.94
C PHE A 195 -20.53 -15.79 -8.13
N GLN A 196 -21.12 -15.84 -9.35
CA GLN A 196 -20.45 -15.36 -10.56
C GLN A 196 -20.13 -13.86 -10.48
N LEU A 197 -21.04 -13.06 -9.91
CA LEU A 197 -20.82 -11.63 -9.67
C LEU A 197 -19.66 -11.40 -8.69
N GLY A 198 -19.61 -12.15 -7.58
CA GLY A 198 -18.52 -12.10 -6.60
C GLY A 198 -17.16 -12.45 -7.22
N ASP A 199 -17.15 -13.48 -8.08
CA ASP A 199 -15.92 -13.89 -8.76
C ASP A 199 -15.44 -12.86 -9.80
N MET A 200 -16.37 -12.23 -10.53
CA MET A 200 -16.06 -11.11 -11.43
C MET A 200 -15.53 -9.88 -10.68
N ILE A 201 -16.11 -9.53 -9.53
CA ILE A 201 -15.59 -8.48 -8.65
C ILE A 201 -14.17 -8.84 -8.21
N GLY A 202 -13.94 -10.10 -7.83
CA GLY A 202 -12.61 -10.60 -7.46
C GLY A 202 -11.61 -10.53 -8.61
N LEU A 203 -12.01 -10.85 -9.83
CA LEU A 203 -11.16 -10.73 -11.02
C LEU A 203 -10.70 -9.29 -11.23
N VAL A 204 -11.63 -8.34 -11.20
CA VAL A 204 -11.33 -6.90 -11.33
C VAL A 204 -10.45 -6.42 -10.18
N GLY A 205 -10.71 -6.87 -8.95
CA GLY A 205 -9.88 -6.53 -7.79
C GLY A 205 -8.44 -7.04 -7.92
N ARG A 206 -8.25 -8.27 -8.38
CA ARG A 206 -6.92 -8.88 -8.60
C ARG A 206 -6.13 -8.21 -9.73
N MET A 207 -6.77 -7.51 -10.68
CA MET A 207 -6.08 -6.68 -11.66
C MET A 207 -5.33 -5.49 -11.04
N ALA A 208 -5.62 -5.14 -9.80
CA ALA A 208 -4.99 -4.01 -9.11
C ALA A 208 -3.46 -4.09 -9.12
N THR A 209 -2.88 -5.24 -8.79
CA THR A 209 -1.41 -5.42 -8.76
C THR A 209 -0.76 -5.30 -10.14
N PRO A 210 -1.19 -6.01 -11.19
CA PRO A 210 -0.61 -5.84 -12.53
C PRO A 210 -0.72 -4.41 -13.05
N ILE A 211 -1.88 -3.79 -12.91
CA ILE A 211 -2.08 -2.39 -13.34
C ILE A 211 -1.16 -1.45 -12.57
N PHE A 212 -1.02 -1.65 -11.26
CA PHE A 212 -0.10 -0.87 -10.45
C PHE A 212 1.35 -1.00 -10.93
N MET A 213 1.80 -2.22 -11.27
CA MET A 213 3.14 -2.45 -11.80
C MET A 213 3.35 -1.77 -13.16
N PHE A 214 2.37 -1.82 -14.06
CA PHE A 214 2.43 -1.07 -15.33
C PHE A 214 2.56 0.44 -15.09
N VAL A 215 1.77 1.00 -14.18
CA VAL A 215 1.85 2.42 -13.81
C VAL A 215 3.24 2.78 -13.28
N LEU A 216 3.81 1.96 -12.40
CA LEU A 216 5.16 2.17 -11.88
C LEU A 216 6.21 2.14 -13.00
N GLY A 217 6.14 1.15 -13.89
CA GLY A 217 7.04 1.04 -15.04
C GLY A 217 6.95 2.25 -15.97
N MET A 218 5.75 2.71 -16.30
CA MET A 218 5.55 3.93 -17.10
C MET A 218 6.12 5.18 -16.42
N ARG A 219 5.91 5.32 -15.10
CA ARG A 219 6.47 6.43 -14.32
C ARG A 219 8.00 6.41 -14.31
N LEU A 220 8.59 5.23 -14.14
CA LEU A 220 10.05 5.06 -14.21
C LEU A 220 10.59 5.47 -15.58
N ALA A 221 9.90 5.10 -16.68
CA ALA A 221 10.28 5.48 -18.04
C ALA A 221 10.28 7.00 -18.29
N SER A 222 9.45 7.75 -17.53
CA SER A 222 9.29 9.20 -17.65
C SER A 222 10.13 9.98 -16.61
N SER A 223 10.82 9.29 -15.70
CA SER A 223 11.54 9.92 -14.58
C SER A 223 12.99 10.19 -14.91
N ASP A 224 13.59 11.18 -14.26
CA ASP A 224 15.04 11.42 -14.29
C ASP A 224 15.76 10.43 -13.37
N LEU A 225 16.42 9.44 -13.99
CA LEU A 225 17.17 8.40 -13.27
C LEU A 225 18.30 8.99 -12.41
N LYS A 226 18.95 10.09 -12.85
CA LYS A 226 19.98 10.75 -12.02
C LYS A 226 19.39 11.33 -10.75
N GLY A 227 18.24 12.02 -10.85
CA GLY A 227 17.52 12.54 -9.70
C GLY A 227 17.07 11.46 -8.71
N ILE A 228 16.81 10.23 -9.21
CA ILE A 228 16.46 9.08 -8.34
C ILE A 228 17.69 8.57 -7.60
N PHE A 229 18.80 8.27 -8.29
CA PHE A 229 19.91 7.52 -7.73
C PHE A 229 21.01 8.40 -7.09
N CYS A 230 21.09 9.69 -7.39
CA CYS A 230 22.14 10.57 -6.84
C CYS A 230 21.70 11.33 -5.57
N ASN A 231 20.45 11.24 -5.14
CA ASN A 231 19.97 11.96 -3.96
C ASN A 231 20.04 11.08 -2.70
N TYR A 232 21.08 11.27 -1.87
CA TYR A 232 21.28 10.50 -0.63
C TYR A 232 20.11 10.57 0.36
N ARG A 233 19.33 11.66 0.36
CA ARG A 233 18.18 11.84 1.26
C ARG A 233 17.08 10.81 0.98
N LEU A 234 16.89 10.47 -0.30
CA LEU A 234 15.93 9.42 -0.70
C LEU A 234 16.33 8.07 -0.10
N TYR A 235 17.64 7.73 -0.12
CA TYR A 235 18.14 6.50 0.49
C TYR A 235 17.92 6.47 2.01
N LEU A 236 18.09 7.60 2.70
CA LEU A 236 17.80 7.67 4.14
C LEU A 236 16.31 7.42 4.45
N ILE A 237 15.42 7.99 3.64
CA ILE A 237 13.98 7.75 3.80
C ILE A 237 13.63 6.30 3.48
N CYS A 238 14.18 5.73 2.39
CA CYS A 238 13.95 4.32 2.03
C CYS A 238 14.53 3.37 3.09
N PHE A 239 15.72 3.64 3.62
CA PHE A 239 16.33 2.86 4.69
C PHE A 239 15.47 2.87 5.96
N PHE A 240 15.03 4.06 6.41
CA PHE A 240 14.10 4.15 7.52
C PHE A 240 12.83 3.34 7.24
N LYS A 241 12.21 3.58 6.08
CA LYS A 241 10.91 3.01 5.71
C LYS A 241 10.92 1.49 5.58
N GLN A 242 11.97 0.91 4.99
CA GLN A 242 12.01 -0.50 4.65
C GLN A 242 12.81 -1.37 5.61
N ILE A 243 13.59 -0.74 6.52
CA ILE A 243 14.42 -1.46 7.49
C ILE A 243 14.07 -1.01 8.91
N VAL A 244 14.27 0.26 9.25
CA VAL A 244 14.11 0.75 10.63
C VAL A 244 12.65 0.64 11.09
N PHE A 245 11.72 1.11 10.27
CA PHE A 245 10.29 1.08 10.63
C PHE A 245 9.75 -0.34 10.81
N PRO A 246 9.99 -1.31 9.90
CA PRO A 246 9.61 -2.70 10.14
C PRO A 246 10.27 -3.35 11.37
N LEU A 247 11.54 -3.01 11.67
CA LEU A 247 12.20 -3.51 12.88
C LEU A 247 11.53 -2.98 14.16
N ILE A 248 11.06 -1.73 14.15
CA ILE A 248 10.24 -1.19 15.25
C ILE A 248 8.94 -2.00 15.38
N VAL A 249 8.27 -2.27 14.26
CA VAL A 249 7.05 -3.09 14.23
C VAL A 249 7.33 -4.50 14.75
N LEU A 250 8.42 -5.14 14.31
CA LEU A 250 8.85 -6.45 14.81
C LEU A 250 9.05 -6.42 16.33
N GLY A 251 9.77 -5.42 16.86
CA GLY A 251 9.99 -5.26 18.29
C GLY A 251 8.69 -5.09 19.08
N ILE A 252 7.74 -4.28 18.58
CA ILE A 252 6.43 -4.08 19.22
C ILE A 252 5.66 -5.42 19.26
N PHE A 253 5.55 -6.11 18.11
CA PHE A 253 4.76 -7.33 18.01
C PHE A 253 5.43 -8.56 18.65
N TYR A 254 6.73 -8.53 18.88
CA TYR A 254 7.42 -9.58 19.63
C TYR A 254 6.85 -9.72 21.04
N PHE A 255 6.54 -8.62 21.71
CA PHE A 255 6.00 -8.62 23.07
C PHE A 255 4.48 -8.69 23.15
N LEU A 256 3.76 -8.50 22.05
CA LEU A 256 2.30 -8.57 22.04
C LEU A 256 1.80 -10.02 21.97
N LEU A 257 0.79 -10.35 22.77
CA LEU A 257 0.14 -11.65 22.80
C LEU A 257 -0.99 -11.71 21.76
N VAL A 258 -0.62 -11.68 20.48
CA VAL A 258 -1.54 -11.81 19.33
C VAL A 258 -1.10 -12.96 18.44
N GLU A 259 -1.99 -13.42 17.56
CA GLU A 259 -1.72 -14.56 16.66
C GLU A 259 -0.45 -14.35 15.82
N THR A 260 0.36 -15.39 15.69
CA THR A 260 1.62 -15.36 14.93
C THR A 260 1.42 -14.94 13.49
N ILE A 261 0.36 -15.42 12.83
CA ILE A 261 0.07 -15.03 11.45
C ILE A 261 -0.21 -13.53 11.30
N LEU A 262 -0.87 -12.91 12.29
CA LEU A 262 -1.10 -11.47 12.30
C LEU A 262 0.21 -10.69 12.47
N LYS A 263 1.09 -11.11 13.40
CA LYS A 263 2.42 -10.51 13.61
C LYS A 263 3.24 -10.53 12.31
N GLN A 264 3.34 -11.71 11.70
CA GLN A 264 4.07 -11.94 10.46
C GLN A 264 3.49 -11.12 9.30
N THR A 265 2.17 -11.06 9.20
CA THR A 265 1.47 -10.27 8.18
C THR A 265 1.78 -8.79 8.33
N LEU A 266 1.60 -8.21 9.50
CA LEU A 266 1.90 -6.80 9.74
C LEU A 266 3.36 -6.48 9.50
N PHE A 267 4.28 -7.33 9.96
CA PHE A 267 5.69 -7.15 9.69
C PHE A 267 5.99 -7.08 8.17
N VAL A 268 5.51 -8.05 7.39
CA VAL A 268 5.68 -8.07 5.92
C VAL A 268 5.05 -6.84 5.27
N LEU A 269 3.85 -6.46 5.68
CA LEU A 269 3.17 -5.27 5.17
C LEU A 269 4.00 -4.01 5.40
N PHE A 270 4.60 -3.86 6.58
CA PHE A 270 5.44 -2.69 6.88
C PHE A 270 6.80 -2.72 6.17
N CYS A 271 7.31 -3.88 5.72
CA CYS A 271 8.50 -3.97 4.86
C CYS A 271 8.26 -3.45 3.44
N CYS A 272 7.02 -3.30 3.01
CA CYS A 272 6.67 -2.88 1.65
C CYS A 272 7.13 -1.46 1.34
N PRO A 273 7.38 -1.14 0.05
CA PRO A 273 7.86 0.18 -0.38
C PRO A 273 6.85 1.30 -0.12
N VAL A 274 7.27 2.52 -0.38
CA VAL A 274 6.42 3.72 -0.24
C VAL A 274 5.20 3.62 -1.15
N ALA A 275 4.03 3.97 -0.63
CA ALA A 275 2.79 3.98 -1.40
C ALA A 275 2.77 5.10 -2.45
N SER A 276 2.37 4.78 -3.67
CA SER A 276 2.27 5.76 -4.77
C SER A 276 1.23 6.86 -4.51
N VAL A 277 0.34 6.67 -3.55
CA VAL A 277 -0.63 7.69 -3.10
C VAL A 277 0.07 8.96 -2.62
N ALA A 278 1.28 8.87 -2.07
CA ALA A 278 2.10 10.04 -1.71
C ALA A 278 2.37 10.95 -2.92
N LEU A 279 2.62 10.35 -4.10
CA LEU A 279 2.79 11.11 -5.33
C LEU A 279 1.47 11.75 -5.80
N ASN A 280 0.35 11.05 -5.68
CA ASN A 280 -0.96 11.60 -6.07
C ASN A 280 -1.30 12.86 -5.25
N TYR A 281 -0.94 12.89 -3.95
CA TYR A 281 -1.10 14.09 -3.12
C TYR A 281 -0.17 15.22 -3.54
N ALA A 282 1.10 14.92 -3.86
CA ALA A 282 2.05 15.91 -4.36
C ALA A 282 1.60 16.51 -5.72
N GLU A 283 1.05 15.67 -6.62
CA GLU A 283 0.47 16.10 -7.89
C GLU A 283 -0.75 17.01 -7.68
N MET A 284 -1.62 16.68 -6.73
CA MET A 284 -2.81 17.50 -6.42
C MET A 284 -2.45 18.88 -5.90
N VAL A 285 -1.34 19.00 -5.17
CA VAL A 285 -0.87 20.26 -4.58
C VAL A 285 0.05 21.03 -5.53
N GLY A 286 0.60 20.36 -6.55
CA GLY A 286 1.55 20.95 -7.50
C GLY A 286 2.94 21.22 -6.91
N ARG A 287 3.31 20.55 -5.79
CA ARG A 287 4.60 20.76 -5.11
C ARG A 287 5.24 19.44 -4.72
N GLY A 288 6.58 19.35 -4.89
CA GLY A 288 7.35 18.16 -4.48
C GLY A 288 7.07 16.90 -5.30
N GLN A 289 6.47 17.01 -6.47
CA GLN A 289 6.09 15.88 -7.33
C GLN A 289 7.28 15.00 -7.70
N ASN A 290 8.39 15.61 -8.12
CA ASN A 290 9.61 14.87 -8.48
C ASN A 290 10.18 14.12 -7.27
N THR A 291 10.21 14.76 -6.11
CA THR A 291 10.67 14.13 -4.86
C THR A 291 9.79 12.96 -4.46
N ALA A 292 8.46 13.11 -4.55
CA ALA A 292 7.53 12.02 -4.28
C ALA A 292 7.69 10.87 -5.27
N ALA A 293 7.77 11.16 -6.59
CA ALA A 293 7.98 10.16 -7.63
C ALA A 293 9.30 9.40 -7.41
N ASN A 294 10.39 10.13 -7.20
CA ASN A 294 11.72 9.57 -7.01
C ASN A 294 11.80 8.71 -5.73
N THR A 295 11.16 9.13 -4.63
CA THR A 295 11.11 8.35 -3.39
C THR A 295 10.34 7.05 -3.59
N VAL A 296 9.17 7.09 -4.24
CA VAL A 296 8.39 5.89 -4.54
C VAL A 296 9.19 4.93 -5.42
N LEU A 297 9.76 5.42 -6.53
CA LEU A 297 10.52 4.58 -7.48
C LEU A 297 11.77 3.98 -6.84
N LEU A 298 12.55 4.77 -6.08
CA LEU A 298 13.71 4.26 -5.36
C LEU A 298 13.30 3.21 -4.33
N SER A 299 12.24 3.44 -3.56
CA SER A 299 11.78 2.48 -2.56
C SER A 299 11.32 1.16 -3.20
N VAL A 300 10.69 1.21 -4.38
CA VAL A 300 10.37 0.00 -5.14
C VAL A 300 11.66 -0.68 -5.61
N ALA A 301 12.62 0.05 -6.16
CA ALA A 301 13.88 -0.54 -6.61
C ALA A 301 14.65 -1.22 -5.46
N THR A 302 14.75 -0.57 -4.30
CA THR A 302 15.43 -1.12 -3.12
C THR A 302 14.69 -2.32 -2.51
N SER A 303 13.38 -2.44 -2.73
CA SER A 303 12.57 -3.54 -2.19
C SER A 303 12.97 -4.92 -2.72
N VAL A 304 13.65 -4.99 -3.87
CA VAL A 304 14.21 -6.24 -4.41
C VAL A 304 15.16 -6.92 -3.43
N ILE A 305 15.90 -6.11 -2.67
CA ILE A 305 16.87 -6.59 -1.69
C ILE A 305 16.27 -6.55 -0.28
N THR A 306 15.64 -5.43 0.07
CA THR A 306 15.20 -5.21 1.46
C THR A 306 14.11 -6.18 1.90
N ILE A 307 13.11 -6.47 1.07
CA ILE A 307 12.03 -7.37 1.46
C ILE A 307 12.53 -8.80 1.67
N PRO A 308 13.26 -9.45 0.74
CA PRO A 308 13.78 -10.78 0.97
C PRO A 308 14.67 -10.88 2.21
N VAL A 309 15.52 -9.86 2.45
CA VAL A 309 16.38 -9.83 3.65
C VAL A 309 15.54 -9.70 4.92
N MET A 310 14.55 -8.80 4.95
CA MET A 310 13.71 -8.61 6.13
C MET A 310 12.83 -9.84 6.42
N THR A 311 12.37 -10.56 5.41
CA THR A 311 11.58 -11.77 5.61
C THR A 311 12.36 -12.94 6.24
N LEU A 312 13.68 -12.89 6.31
CA LEU A 312 14.46 -13.83 7.13
C LEU A 312 14.12 -13.73 8.62
N LEU A 313 13.64 -12.56 9.06
CA LEU A 313 13.24 -12.33 10.45
C LEU A 313 11.85 -12.87 10.81
N LEU A 314 11.09 -13.43 9.84
CA LEU A 314 9.76 -14.00 10.10
C LEU A 314 9.78 -15.18 11.08
N ASN A 315 10.93 -15.86 11.21
CA ASN A 315 11.11 -16.94 12.17
C ASN A 315 11.27 -16.46 13.63
N VAL A 316 11.36 -15.16 13.87
CA VAL A 316 11.46 -14.56 15.21
C VAL A 316 10.12 -14.61 15.95
N PHE A 317 9.00 -14.62 15.20
CA PHE A 317 7.65 -14.80 15.73
C PHE A 317 7.29 -16.27 15.89
#